data_2d1ab74164e44ae4dff0d9209d67408b
#
_entry.id   2d1ab74164e44ae4dff0d9209d67408b
#
_cell.length_a   1.000
_cell.length_b   1.000
_cell.length_c   1.000
_cell.angle_alpha   90.00
_cell.angle_beta   90.00
_cell.angle_gamma   90.00
#
_symmetry.space_group_name_H-M   'P 1'
#
loop_
_entity.id
_entity.type
_entity.pdbx_description
1 polymer ?
#
loop_
_entity_poly.entity_id
_entity_poly.type
_entity_poly.pdbx_seq_one_letter_code
_entity_poly.pdbx_strand_id
1 'polypeptide(L)'
;MAKKRRVFFLLRSYNDIDHIAPIIWKALHSNIVCFYFFTDQALDTDYRIQFLDQHGAIRLHAPVLDFYHRVRKGIRPRVLRRTIDYLISFSIGTWYLISKDIYCIVNEWSGPFGREMAEYFLRPGRMLKLKTICVPHGYHFWTNKVINVVVKEYVDRYGTLPNFSNRAQYSTYVVQTNNIRDYYLAHGMPANKLRVLGSARFCPEWRNTLIDFLPKQPIHRSPEYSFTVVIFIPDWTYFIDRQATVSLINALSSSSGVLLLIKQNTRGTGNIDFDELESSAASKHIHIVGDELHSPSLVAQADCLINFASSIGLEGLGQGKPVINPTYLNGNQTIFDES
;
A
#
# COMPACT_ATOMS: atom_id res chain seq x y z
N MET A 1 2.75 30.60 23.64
CA MET A 1 3.09 29.65 22.55
C MET A 1 1.81 28.98 22.08
N ALA A 2 1.55 28.91 20.77
CA ALA A 2 0.41 28.17 20.24
C ALA A 2 0.56 26.67 20.57
N LYS A 3 -0.54 26.05 21.03
CA LYS A 3 -0.58 24.61 21.34
C LYS A 3 -0.26 23.82 20.09
N LYS A 4 0.74 22.93 20.12
CA LYS A 4 1.07 22.06 18.98
C LYS A 4 -0.11 21.15 18.67
N ARG A 5 -0.49 21.06 17.39
CA ARG A 5 -1.50 20.10 16.94
C ARG A 5 -0.96 18.67 17.05
N ARG A 6 -1.82 17.75 17.48
CA ARG A 6 -1.50 16.34 17.67
C ARG A 6 -2.31 15.50 16.70
N VAL A 7 -1.62 14.75 15.86
CA VAL A 7 -2.21 13.91 14.82
C VAL A 7 -1.92 12.45 15.13
N PHE A 8 -2.94 11.61 14.96
CA PHE A 8 -2.87 10.19 15.22
C PHE A 8 -3.00 9.40 13.92
N PHE A 9 -2.01 8.59 13.63
CA PHE A 9 -1.91 7.78 12.41
C PHE A 9 -2.14 6.30 12.72
N LEU A 10 -3.02 5.66 11.96
CA LEU A 10 -3.32 4.24 12.08
C LEU A 10 -2.68 3.47 10.93
N LEU A 11 -1.82 2.53 11.25
CA LEU A 11 -1.12 1.65 10.31
C LEU A 11 -1.65 0.23 10.52
N ARG A 12 -2.27 -0.37 9.50
CA ARG A 12 -2.86 -1.72 9.60
C ARG A 12 -1.92 -2.78 9.08
N SER A 13 -1.13 -2.42 8.07
CA SER A 13 -0.28 -3.34 7.35
C SER A 13 0.94 -2.63 6.76
N TYR A 14 1.86 -3.42 6.24
CA TYR A 14 3.05 -2.97 5.54
C TYR A 14 2.77 -1.93 4.44
N ASN A 15 1.66 -2.08 3.70
CA ASN A 15 1.34 -1.15 2.62
C ASN A 15 0.93 0.24 3.13
N ASP A 16 0.29 0.31 4.30
CA ASP A 16 -0.14 1.60 4.86
C ASP A 16 1.05 2.51 5.14
N ILE A 17 2.19 1.92 5.52
CA ILE A 17 3.41 2.67 5.80
C ILE A 17 3.88 3.43 4.56
N ASP A 18 3.83 2.85 3.38
CA ASP A 18 4.24 3.51 2.14
C ASP A 18 3.49 4.83 1.89
N HIS A 19 2.22 4.88 2.30
CA HIS A 19 1.37 6.04 2.06
C HIS A 19 1.33 7.01 3.23
N ILE A 20 1.56 6.53 4.44
CA ILE A 20 1.44 7.31 5.68
C ILE A 20 2.79 7.84 6.16
N ALA A 21 3.89 7.08 6.00
CA ALA A 21 5.21 7.54 6.45
C ALA A 21 5.62 8.91 5.87
N PRO A 22 5.45 9.20 4.57
CA PRO A 22 5.75 10.51 4.03
C PRO A 22 4.92 11.64 4.67
N ILE A 23 3.68 11.34 5.05
CA ILE A 23 2.80 12.33 5.70
C ILE A 23 3.25 12.60 7.13
N ILE A 24 3.61 11.55 7.88
CA ILE A 24 4.17 11.69 9.24
C ILE A 24 5.46 12.50 9.18
N TRP A 25 6.39 12.11 8.31
CA TRP A 25 7.67 12.80 8.12
C TRP A 25 7.49 14.30 7.84
N LYS A 26 6.62 14.66 6.90
CA LYS A 26 6.34 16.06 6.56
C LYS A 26 5.64 16.81 7.70
N ALA A 27 4.74 16.15 8.42
CA ALA A 27 4.04 16.72 9.57
C ALA A 27 5.01 17.04 10.73
N LEU A 28 5.98 16.15 11.01
CA LEU A 28 7.02 16.39 12.01
C LEU A 28 7.83 17.65 11.69
N HIS A 29 8.20 17.86 10.43
CA HIS A 29 8.88 19.07 9.97
C HIS A 29 7.99 20.33 10.02
N SER A 30 6.68 20.16 10.14
CA SER A 30 5.69 21.25 10.27
C SER A 30 5.28 21.53 11.71
N ASN A 31 6.10 21.13 12.69
CA ASN A 31 5.85 21.32 14.12
C ASN A 31 4.54 20.68 14.63
N ILE A 32 4.14 19.54 14.02
CA ILE A 32 3.01 18.71 14.43
C ILE A 32 3.54 17.55 15.27
N VAL A 33 2.88 17.23 16.38
CA VAL A 33 3.19 16.02 17.15
C VAL A 33 2.46 14.86 16.50
N CYS A 34 3.21 13.88 16.04
CA CYS A 34 2.69 12.71 15.34
C CYS A 34 2.71 11.50 16.26
N PHE A 35 1.53 10.95 16.57
CA PHE A 35 1.38 9.65 17.18
C PHE A 35 1.01 8.62 16.12
N TYR A 36 1.52 7.40 16.23
CA TYR A 36 1.12 6.32 15.35
C TYR A 36 0.85 5.03 16.13
N PHE A 37 0.04 4.15 15.55
CA PHE A 37 -0.36 2.89 16.16
C PHE A 37 -0.50 1.79 15.11
N PHE A 38 -0.04 0.59 15.44
CA PHE A 38 -0.27 -0.63 14.66
C PHE A 38 -0.32 -1.85 15.60
N THR A 39 -0.90 -2.95 15.10
CA THR A 39 -0.98 -4.23 15.82
C THR A 39 -0.19 -5.33 15.14
N ASP A 40 0.27 -5.11 13.91
CA ASP A 40 1.07 -6.08 13.17
C ASP A 40 2.53 -6.02 13.63
N GLN A 41 2.97 -7.04 14.35
CA GLN A 41 4.35 -7.12 14.88
C GLN A 41 5.42 -7.15 13.78
N ALA A 42 5.08 -7.56 12.56
CA ALA A 42 6.01 -7.50 11.44
C ALA A 42 6.47 -6.07 11.12
N LEU A 43 5.71 -5.06 11.56
CA LEU A 43 6.06 -3.66 11.39
C LEU A 43 7.12 -3.16 12.38
N ASP A 44 7.40 -3.88 13.47
CA ASP A 44 8.39 -3.49 14.48
C ASP A 44 9.80 -3.37 13.91
N THR A 45 10.12 -4.15 12.90
CA THR A 45 11.44 -4.17 12.24
C THR A 45 11.47 -3.40 10.93
N ASP A 46 10.35 -2.77 10.54
CA ASP A 46 10.29 -2.01 9.29
C ASP A 46 11.18 -0.77 9.34
N TYR A 47 12.05 -0.62 8.36
CA TYR A 47 13.04 0.46 8.30
C TYR A 47 12.39 1.86 8.25
N ARG A 48 11.16 2.00 7.72
CA ARG A 48 10.40 3.26 7.68
C ARG A 48 9.87 3.61 9.07
N ILE A 49 9.47 2.62 9.87
CA ILE A 49 9.08 2.83 11.28
C ILE A 49 10.30 3.29 12.09
N GLN A 50 11.44 2.62 11.93
CA GLN A 50 12.68 3.01 12.62
C GLN A 50 13.09 4.44 12.23
N PHE A 51 12.98 4.79 10.95
CA PHE A 51 13.23 6.14 10.47
C PHE A 51 12.29 7.17 11.13
N LEU A 52 11.00 6.89 11.20
CA LEU A 52 10.02 7.80 11.82
C LEU A 52 10.28 7.99 13.32
N ASP A 53 10.66 6.93 14.04
CA ASP A 53 11.01 6.99 15.47
C ASP A 53 12.25 7.87 15.70
N GLN A 54 13.27 7.71 14.87
CA GLN A 54 14.47 8.54 14.92
C GLN A 54 14.17 10.03 14.67
N HIS A 55 13.09 10.33 13.92
CA HIS A 55 12.67 11.71 13.63
C HIS A 55 11.61 12.24 14.62
N GLY A 56 11.30 11.51 15.69
CA GLY A 56 10.45 11.98 16.77
C GLY A 56 8.97 11.67 16.62
N ALA A 57 8.58 10.76 15.75
CA ALA A 57 7.24 10.17 15.79
C ALA A 57 7.08 9.34 17.08
N ILE A 58 5.88 9.32 17.65
CA ILE A 58 5.62 8.69 18.93
C ILE A 58 4.72 7.48 18.72
N ARG A 59 5.25 6.29 18.94
CA ARG A 59 4.45 5.07 18.94
C ARG A 59 3.52 5.03 20.17
N LEU A 60 2.23 4.79 19.94
CA LEU A 60 1.30 4.48 21.00
C LEU A 60 1.31 2.97 21.28
N HIS A 61 1.69 2.61 22.50
CA HIS A 61 1.58 1.24 22.98
C HIS A 61 0.21 1.05 23.62
N ALA A 62 -0.54 0.07 23.13
CA ALA A 62 -1.87 -0.27 23.63
C ALA A 62 -1.97 -1.79 23.92
N PRO A 63 -1.31 -2.29 24.99
CA PRO A 63 -1.20 -3.73 25.26
C PRO A 63 -2.56 -4.46 25.28
N VAL A 64 -3.60 -3.79 25.74
CA VAL A 64 -4.97 -4.35 25.77
C VAL A 64 -5.52 -4.52 24.36
N LEU A 65 -5.26 -3.58 23.45
CA LEU A 65 -5.68 -3.70 22.05
C LEU A 65 -4.87 -4.77 21.34
N ASP A 66 -3.57 -4.84 21.60
CA ASP A 66 -2.68 -5.86 21.03
C ASP A 66 -3.09 -7.27 21.46
N PHE A 67 -3.39 -7.44 22.75
CA PHE A 67 -3.91 -8.70 23.29
C PHE A 67 -5.27 -9.04 22.66
N TYR A 68 -6.20 -8.09 22.65
CA TYR A 68 -7.53 -8.31 22.09
C TYR A 68 -7.46 -8.65 20.60
N HIS A 69 -6.64 -7.97 19.83
CA HIS A 69 -6.48 -8.24 18.40
C HIS A 69 -6.05 -9.69 18.13
N ARG A 70 -5.15 -10.23 18.96
CA ARG A 70 -4.70 -11.63 18.88
C ARG A 70 -5.82 -12.63 19.17
N VAL A 71 -6.61 -12.41 20.22
CA VAL A 71 -7.66 -13.35 20.64
C VAL A 71 -8.99 -13.17 19.89
N ARG A 72 -9.22 -12.02 19.28
CA ARG A 72 -10.47 -11.62 18.62
C ARG A 72 -10.93 -12.62 17.57
N LYS A 73 -10.01 -13.21 16.81
CA LYS A 73 -10.32 -14.19 15.75
C LYS A 73 -10.91 -15.48 16.32
N GLY A 74 -10.56 -15.85 17.57
CA GLY A 74 -11.09 -17.00 18.27
C GLY A 74 -12.51 -16.82 18.86
N ILE A 75 -12.99 -15.59 18.95
CA ILE A 75 -14.33 -15.29 19.48
C ILE A 75 -15.37 -15.64 18.41
N ARG A 76 -15.94 -16.83 18.51
CA ARG A 76 -16.89 -17.37 17.49
C ARG A 76 -18.26 -16.66 17.47
N PRO A 77 -18.95 -16.35 18.60
CA PRO A 77 -20.20 -15.61 18.53
C PRO A 77 -19.99 -14.20 17.96
N ARG A 78 -20.50 -13.98 16.76
CA ARG A 78 -20.32 -12.69 16.03
C ARG A 78 -20.89 -11.50 16.81
N VAL A 79 -21.99 -11.74 17.54
CA VAL A 79 -22.62 -10.72 18.40
C VAL A 79 -21.69 -10.34 19.56
N LEU A 80 -21.20 -11.34 20.29
CA LEU A 80 -20.26 -11.11 21.40
C LEU A 80 -19.02 -10.35 20.94
N ARG A 81 -18.41 -10.79 19.83
CA ARG A 81 -17.25 -10.09 19.26
C ARG A 81 -17.56 -8.63 18.93
N ARG A 82 -18.72 -8.33 18.34
CA ARG A 82 -19.15 -6.96 18.04
C ARG A 82 -19.36 -6.13 19.31
N THR A 83 -19.95 -6.73 20.34
CA THR A 83 -20.15 -6.05 21.62
C THR A 83 -18.80 -5.69 22.26
N ILE A 84 -17.85 -6.61 22.27
CA ILE A 84 -16.51 -6.35 22.79
C ILE A 84 -15.78 -5.28 21.93
N ASP A 85 -15.87 -5.35 20.59
CA ASP A 85 -15.35 -4.32 19.69
C ASP A 85 -15.89 -2.92 20.05
N TYR A 86 -17.19 -2.84 20.38
CA TYR A 86 -17.83 -1.60 20.82
C TYR A 86 -17.29 -1.11 22.18
N LEU A 87 -17.26 -2.00 23.16
CA LEU A 87 -16.76 -1.65 24.51
C LEU A 87 -15.32 -1.15 24.46
N ILE A 88 -14.44 -1.86 23.75
CA ILE A 88 -13.05 -1.45 23.57
C ILE A 88 -12.95 -0.11 22.84
N SER A 89 -13.72 0.10 21.78
CA SER A 89 -13.73 1.35 21.04
C SER A 89 -14.11 2.52 21.94
N PHE A 90 -15.21 2.39 22.69
CA PHE A 90 -15.74 3.47 23.52
C PHE A 90 -15.00 3.69 24.85
N SER A 91 -14.29 2.69 25.36
CA SER A 91 -13.46 2.84 26.57
C SER A 91 -12.02 3.21 26.21
N ILE A 92 -11.29 2.26 25.65
CA ILE A 92 -9.85 2.40 25.40
C ILE A 92 -9.58 3.39 24.27
N GLY A 93 -10.31 3.28 23.15
CA GLY A 93 -10.14 4.21 22.01
C GLY A 93 -10.40 5.66 22.42
N THR A 94 -11.50 5.92 23.15
CA THR A 94 -11.82 7.27 23.65
C THR A 94 -10.76 7.78 24.63
N TRP A 95 -10.34 6.93 25.59
CA TRP A 95 -9.31 7.30 26.55
C TRP A 95 -8.00 7.73 25.88
N TYR A 96 -7.53 6.96 24.87
CA TYR A 96 -6.33 7.34 24.14
C TYR A 96 -6.48 8.68 23.42
N LEU A 97 -7.59 8.89 22.71
CA LEU A 97 -7.82 10.12 21.96
C LEU A 97 -7.86 11.35 22.87
N ILE A 98 -8.52 11.24 24.04
CA ILE A 98 -8.61 12.35 25.01
C ILE A 98 -7.28 12.55 25.73
N SER A 99 -6.67 11.50 26.28
CA SER A 99 -5.44 11.59 27.09
C SER A 99 -4.26 12.14 26.28
N LYS A 100 -4.24 11.87 24.99
CA LYS A 100 -3.21 12.41 24.06
C LYS A 100 -3.65 13.71 23.39
N ASP A 101 -4.85 14.23 23.69
CA ASP A 101 -5.37 15.46 23.12
C ASP A 101 -5.29 15.47 21.57
N ILE A 102 -5.79 14.39 20.97
CA ILE A 102 -5.72 14.20 19.52
C ILE A 102 -6.68 15.17 18.82
N TYR A 103 -6.16 15.85 17.80
CA TYR A 103 -6.91 16.78 16.96
C TYR A 103 -7.44 16.12 15.68
N CYS A 104 -6.68 15.17 15.12
CA CYS A 104 -6.99 14.57 13.84
C CYS A 104 -6.54 13.10 13.83
N ILE A 105 -7.33 12.24 13.19
CA ILE A 105 -7.00 10.82 12.92
C ILE A 105 -6.78 10.67 11.43
N VAL A 106 -5.68 10.02 11.04
CA VAL A 106 -5.33 9.72 9.65
C VAL A 106 -5.16 8.22 9.51
N ASN A 107 -5.78 7.65 8.49
CA ASN A 107 -5.55 6.27 8.11
C ASN A 107 -5.70 6.06 6.60
N GLU A 108 -5.25 4.93 6.14
CA GLU A 108 -5.39 4.47 4.77
C GLU A 108 -6.58 3.50 4.68
N TRP A 109 -7.31 3.52 3.56
CA TRP A 109 -8.41 2.61 3.33
C TRP A 109 -8.33 1.97 1.94
N SER A 110 -7.93 0.72 1.90
CA SER A 110 -7.66 0.01 0.67
C SER A 110 -8.88 -0.56 -0.04
N GLY A 111 -9.97 -0.84 0.65
CA GLY A 111 -11.10 -1.56 0.05
C GLY A 111 -12.49 -1.11 0.51
N PRO A 112 -13.54 -1.40 -0.30
CA PRO A 112 -14.93 -1.14 0.09
C PRO A 112 -15.40 -2.04 1.23
N PHE A 113 -14.69 -3.15 1.50
CA PHE A 113 -15.07 -4.18 2.46
C PHE A 113 -14.24 -4.17 3.75
N GLY A 114 -13.22 -3.31 3.84
CA GLY A 114 -12.34 -3.22 4.99
C GLY A 114 -13.06 -2.68 6.23
N ARG A 115 -13.17 -3.52 7.26
CA ARG A 115 -13.64 -3.16 8.60
C ARG A 115 -12.59 -3.62 9.58
N GLU A 116 -11.63 -2.76 9.86
CA GLU A 116 -10.53 -3.16 10.70
C GLU A 116 -10.29 -2.16 11.84
N MET A 117 -9.20 -2.37 12.52
CA MET A 117 -8.72 -1.66 13.71
C MET A 117 -8.96 -0.14 13.72
N ALA A 118 -9.01 0.50 12.54
CA ALA A 118 -9.40 1.90 12.41
C ALA A 118 -10.74 2.21 13.11
N GLU A 119 -11.66 1.25 13.17
CA GLU A 119 -12.97 1.45 13.84
C GLU A 119 -12.83 1.70 15.34
N TYR A 120 -11.79 1.13 16.01
CA TYR A 120 -11.58 1.36 17.44
C TYR A 120 -11.31 2.84 17.78
N PHE A 121 -10.75 3.58 16.84
CA PHE A 121 -10.44 4.98 17.01
C PHE A 121 -11.36 5.91 16.20
N LEU A 122 -11.83 5.48 15.02
CA LEU A 122 -12.71 6.31 14.18
C LEU A 122 -14.07 6.54 14.80
N ARG A 123 -14.66 5.53 15.47
CA ARG A 123 -15.95 5.70 16.14
C ARG A 123 -15.90 6.73 17.28
N PRO A 124 -15.02 6.58 18.28
CA PRO A 124 -14.88 7.59 19.32
C PRO A 124 -14.39 8.92 18.76
N GLY A 125 -13.52 8.92 17.74
CA GLY A 125 -13.09 10.15 17.07
C GLY A 125 -14.27 10.95 16.49
N ARG A 126 -15.24 10.27 15.86
CA ARG A 126 -16.46 10.92 15.35
C ARG A 126 -17.34 11.48 16.48
N MET A 127 -17.49 10.71 17.57
CA MET A 127 -18.24 11.20 18.75
C MET A 127 -17.60 12.43 19.35
N LEU A 128 -16.28 12.46 19.44
CA LEU A 128 -15.50 13.60 19.91
C LEU A 128 -15.38 14.71 18.85
N LYS A 129 -16.03 14.56 17.68
CA LYS A 129 -15.99 15.50 16.54
C LYS A 129 -14.58 15.81 16.06
N LEU A 130 -13.64 14.85 16.20
CA LEU A 130 -12.30 14.97 15.67
C LEU A 130 -12.32 14.93 14.14
N LYS A 131 -11.35 15.58 13.52
CA LYS A 131 -11.12 15.44 12.07
C LYS A 131 -10.63 14.02 11.77
N THR A 132 -11.20 13.42 10.74
CA THR A 132 -10.80 12.09 10.28
C THR A 132 -10.46 12.17 8.80
N ILE A 133 -9.24 11.82 8.45
CA ILE A 133 -8.72 11.91 7.09
C ILE A 133 -8.38 10.50 6.62
N CYS A 134 -8.92 10.11 5.47
CA CYS A 134 -8.53 8.92 4.76
C CYS A 134 -7.57 9.28 3.63
N VAL A 135 -6.40 8.64 3.59
CA VAL A 135 -5.43 8.82 2.51
C VAL A 135 -5.53 7.68 1.50
N PRO A 136 -5.12 7.91 0.24
CA PRO A 136 -5.28 6.90 -0.81
C PRO A 136 -4.34 5.71 -0.59
N HIS A 137 -4.81 4.54 -1.04
CA HIS A 137 -4.05 3.30 -1.13
C HIS A 137 -3.48 3.13 -2.53
N GLY A 138 -2.17 3.06 -2.66
CA GLY A 138 -1.51 2.90 -3.95
C GLY A 138 -1.83 4.01 -4.95
N TYR A 139 -1.59 3.72 -6.21
CA TYR A 139 -2.07 4.53 -7.31
C TYR A 139 -3.09 3.73 -8.13
N HIS A 140 -4.15 4.37 -8.58
CA HIS A 140 -5.21 3.72 -9.33
C HIS A 140 -4.93 3.86 -10.82
N PHE A 141 -4.52 2.80 -11.47
CA PHE A 141 -4.18 2.77 -12.90
C PHE A 141 -5.33 2.32 -13.79
N TRP A 142 -6.33 1.65 -13.22
CA TRP A 142 -7.41 1.01 -13.95
C TRP A 142 -8.41 2.01 -14.49
N THR A 143 -8.81 1.87 -15.74
CA THR A 143 -9.84 2.69 -16.40
C THR A 143 -11.16 1.94 -16.56
N ASN A 144 -11.14 0.61 -16.51
CA ASN A 144 -12.35 -0.21 -16.54
C ASN A 144 -13.04 -0.31 -15.16
N LYS A 145 -14.28 -0.83 -15.16
CA LYS A 145 -15.11 -0.93 -13.96
C LYS A 145 -14.80 -2.16 -13.10
N VAL A 146 -14.29 -3.23 -13.71
CA VAL A 146 -14.01 -4.50 -13.05
C VAL A 146 -12.50 -4.65 -12.89
N ILE A 147 -12.00 -4.45 -11.67
CA ILE A 147 -10.57 -4.33 -11.37
C ILE A 147 -9.94 -5.68 -11.06
N ASN A 148 -10.62 -6.53 -10.29
CA ASN A 148 -10.12 -7.85 -9.87
C ASN A 148 -11.25 -8.85 -9.65
N VAL A 149 -10.89 -10.11 -9.41
CA VAL A 149 -11.87 -11.20 -9.21
C VAL A 149 -12.90 -10.90 -8.13
N VAL A 150 -12.53 -10.26 -7.02
CA VAL A 150 -13.46 -9.95 -5.91
C VAL A 150 -14.50 -8.92 -6.37
N VAL A 151 -14.08 -7.91 -7.11
CA VAL A 151 -15.00 -6.91 -7.66
C VAL A 151 -15.88 -7.55 -8.74
N LYS A 152 -15.29 -8.39 -9.59
CA LYS A 152 -16.04 -9.14 -10.61
C LYS A 152 -17.12 -10.01 -9.99
N GLU A 153 -16.78 -10.83 -9.00
CA GLU A 153 -17.74 -11.68 -8.27
C GLU A 153 -18.87 -10.85 -7.62
N TYR A 154 -18.53 -9.67 -7.11
CA TYR A 154 -19.55 -8.76 -6.56
C TYR A 154 -20.51 -8.28 -7.65
N VAL A 155 -19.97 -7.84 -8.80
CA VAL A 155 -20.78 -7.39 -9.94
C VAL A 155 -21.63 -8.53 -10.49
N ASP A 156 -21.05 -9.71 -10.67
CA ASP A 156 -21.77 -10.91 -11.16
C ASP A 156 -22.93 -11.28 -10.21
N ARG A 157 -22.74 -11.11 -8.89
CA ARG A 157 -23.73 -11.46 -7.87
C ARG A 157 -24.84 -10.43 -7.71
N TYR A 158 -24.53 -9.14 -7.82
CA TYR A 158 -25.43 -8.05 -7.45
C TYR A 158 -25.82 -7.15 -8.63
N GLY A 159 -25.27 -7.35 -9.81
CA GLY A 159 -25.52 -6.54 -11.01
C GLY A 159 -25.03 -5.09 -10.93
N THR A 160 -24.36 -4.73 -9.85
CA THR A 160 -23.88 -3.35 -9.60
C THR A 160 -22.49 -3.35 -9.00
N LEU A 161 -21.76 -2.25 -9.21
CA LEU A 161 -20.49 -2.04 -8.53
C LEU A 161 -20.67 -1.82 -7.02
N PRO A 162 -19.65 -2.14 -6.20
CA PRO A 162 -19.70 -1.87 -4.76
C PRO A 162 -19.96 -0.39 -4.48
N ASN A 163 -20.89 -0.10 -3.58
CA ASN A 163 -21.17 1.26 -3.12
C ASN A 163 -20.12 1.71 -2.10
N PHE A 164 -19.57 2.90 -2.29
CA PHE A 164 -18.54 3.47 -1.43
C PHE A 164 -19.07 4.46 -0.38
N SER A 165 -20.37 4.58 -0.21
CA SER A 165 -20.99 5.49 0.78
C SER A 165 -20.49 5.25 2.22
N ASN A 166 -20.08 4.03 2.55
CA ASN A 166 -19.49 3.70 3.85
C ASN A 166 -18.18 4.47 4.13
N ARG A 167 -17.48 4.92 3.08
CA ARG A 167 -16.28 5.77 3.19
C ARG A 167 -16.62 7.21 3.54
N ALA A 168 -17.89 7.61 3.41
CA ALA A 168 -18.40 8.91 3.83
C ALA A 168 -18.34 9.13 5.36
N GLN A 169 -17.99 8.11 6.13
CA GLN A 169 -17.73 8.25 7.58
C GLN A 169 -16.52 9.15 7.90
N TYR A 170 -15.59 9.34 6.97
CA TYR A 170 -14.48 10.27 7.14
C TYR A 170 -14.94 11.72 6.95
N SER A 171 -14.30 12.66 7.63
CA SER A 171 -14.52 14.08 7.37
C SER A 171 -13.88 14.53 6.05
N THR A 172 -12.78 13.89 5.66
CA THR A 172 -12.08 14.12 4.40
C THR A 172 -11.58 12.78 3.83
N TYR A 173 -11.79 12.58 2.55
CA TYR A 173 -11.28 11.45 1.80
C TYR A 173 -10.40 11.99 0.66
N VAL A 174 -9.11 11.68 0.73
CA VAL A 174 -8.12 12.11 -0.26
C VAL A 174 -8.08 11.11 -1.40
N VAL A 175 -8.02 11.62 -2.62
CA VAL A 175 -7.86 10.84 -3.85
C VAL A 175 -6.72 11.40 -4.69
N GLN A 176 -6.16 10.58 -5.58
CA GLN A 176 -4.96 10.93 -6.33
C GLN A 176 -5.25 11.88 -7.50
N THR A 177 -6.34 11.65 -8.24
CA THR A 177 -6.66 12.34 -9.49
C THR A 177 -8.14 12.73 -9.58
N ASN A 178 -8.47 13.61 -10.55
CA ASN A 178 -9.85 13.95 -10.84
C ASN A 178 -10.65 12.74 -11.35
N ASN A 179 -10.05 11.86 -12.16
CA ASN A 179 -10.71 10.64 -12.65
C ASN A 179 -11.15 9.75 -11.48
N ILE A 180 -10.30 9.60 -10.47
CA ILE A 180 -10.63 8.84 -9.25
C ILE A 180 -11.70 9.55 -8.43
N ARG A 181 -11.66 10.88 -8.32
CA ARG A 181 -12.75 11.64 -7.68
C ARG A 181 -14.09 11.36 -8.37
N ASP A 182 -14.12 11.45 -9.68
CA ASP A 182 -15.35 11.27 -10.46
C ASP A 182 -15.86 9.82 -10.35
N TYR A 183 -14.95 8.84 -10.34
CA TYR A 183 -15.27 7.46 -10.04
C TYR A 183 -15.92 7.30 -8.65
N TYR A 184 -15.36 7.91 -7.61
CA TYR A 184 -15.96 7.85 -6.26
C TYR A 184 -17.30 8.57 -6.14
N LEU A 185 -17.47 9.69 -6.85
CA LEU A 185 -18.74 10.40 -6.93
C LEU A 185 -19.84 9.51 -7.55
N ALA A 186 -19.53 8.86 -8.68
CA ALA A 186 -20.44 7.94 -9.36
C ALA A 186 -20.84 6.74 -8.47
N HIS A 187 -20.03 6.40 -7.45
CA HIS A 187 -20.26 5.30 -6.52
C HIS A 187 -20.76 5.75 -5.13
N GLY A 188 -21.38 6.93 -5.05
CA GLY A 188 -22.11 7.38 -3.87
C GLY A 188 -21.30 8.12 -2.82
N MET A 189 -20.07 8.55 -3.12
CA MET A 189 -19.31 9.39 -2.19
C MET A 189 -19.77 10.86 -2.27
N PRO A 190 -20.02 11.55 -1.14
CA PRO A 190 -20.36 12.96 -1.13
C PRO A 190 -19.19 13.84 -1.62
N ALA A 191 -19.48 14.74 -2.56
CA ALA A 191 -18.47 15.62 -3.17
C ALA A 191 -17.73 16.50 -2.15
N ASN A 192 -18.41 16.98 -1.11
CA ASN A 192 -17.84 17.85 -0.08
C ASN A 192 -16.77 17.14 0.77
N LYS A 193 -16.71 15.82 0.74
CA LYS A 193 -15.72 15.01 1.48
C LYS A 193 -14.50 14.64 0.67
N LEU A 194 -14.58 14.71 -0.66
CA LEU A 194 -13.49 14.36 -1.56
C LEU A 194 -12.51 15.52 -1.74
N ARG A 195 -11.21 15.21 -1.72
CA ARG A 195 -10.12 16.16 -2.03
C ARG A 195 -9.10 15.50 -2.93
N VAL A 196 -8.80 16.13 -4.06
CA VAL A 196 -7.77 15.68 -5.00
C VAL A 196 -6.44 16.31 -4.56
N LEU A 197 -5.57 15.52 -3.93
CA LEU A 197 -4.28 15.98 -3.39
C LEU A 197 -3.10 15.13 -3.86
N GLY A 198 -3.33 14.11 -4.67
CA GLY A 198 -2.27 13.18 -5.07
C GLY A 198 -1.96 12.14 -4.01
N SER A 199 -0.78 11.55 -4.09
CA SER A 199 -0.26 10.60 -3.11
C SER A 199 1.11 11.07 -2.60
N ALA A 200 1.24 11.24 -1.30
CA ALA A 200 2.48 11.67 -0.66
C ALA A 200 3.67 10.71 -0.88
N ARG A 201 3.37 9.42 -1.15
CA ARG A 201 4.38 8.41 -1.47
C ARG A 201 5.28 8.82 -2.64
N PHE A 202 4.73 9.51 -3.64
CA PHE A 202 5.42 9.85 -4.88
C PHE A 202 5.97 11.28 -4.91
N CYS A 203 5.89 12.04 -3.80
CA CYS A 203 6.48 13.37 -3.80
C CYS A 203 8.02 13.32 -3.81
N PRO A 204 8.66 14.22 -4.59
CA PRO A 204 10.11 14.18 -4.78
C PRO A 204 10.89 14.26 -3.48
N GLU A 205 10.47 15.07 -2.53
CA GLU A 205 11.16 15.24 -1.25
C GLU A 205 11.20 13.95 -0.43
N TRP A 206 10.05 13.25 -0.36
CA TRP A 206 10.00 11.95 0.32
C TRP A 206 10.84 10.90 -0.38
N ARG A 207 10.73 10.83 -1.71
CA ARG A 207 11.50 9.87 -2.51
C ARG A 207 13.00 10.03 -2.29
N ASN A 208 13.51 11.26 -2.33
CA ASN A 208 14.93 11.54 -2.10
C ASN A 208 15.32 11.12 -0.68
N THR A 209 14.54 11.52 0.32
CA THR A 209 14.75 11.10 1.72
C THR A 209 14.75 9.58 1.85
N LEU A 210 13.79 8.88 1.21
CA LEU A 210 13.69 7.43 1.25
C LEU A 210 14.95 6.75 0.69
N ILE A 211 15.47 7.21 -0.43
CA ILE A 211 16.69 6.66 -1.04
C ILE A 211 17.90 6.80 -0.10
N ASP A 212 17.97 7.89 0.65
CA ASP A 212 19.09 8.14 1.56
C ASP A 212 19.13 7.18 2.76
N PHE A 213 17.97 6.81 3.30
CA PHE A 213 17.89 5.93 4.47
C PHE A 213 17.56 4.46 4.13
N LEU A 214 17.29 4.13 2.88
CA LEU A 214 17.11 2.75 2.45
C LEU A 214 18.32 1.89 2.80
N PRO A 215 18.09 0.67 3.31
CA PRO A 215 19.17 -0.30 3.45
C PRO A 215 19.87 -0.51 2.11
N LYS A 216 21.16 -0.19 2.05
CA LYS A 216 21.98 -0.36 0.84
C LYS A 216 22.37 -1.81 0.72
N GLN A 217 21.63 -2.54 -0.08
CA GLN A 217 21.94 -3.96 -0.40
C GLN A 217 22.31 -4.03 -1.88
N PRO A 218 23.62 -4.08 -2.21
CA PRO A 218 24.05 -4.16 -3.60
C PRO A 218 23.66 -5.51 -4.21
N ILE A 219 23.12 -5.46 -5.42
CA ILE A 219 22.91 -6.62 -6.24
C ILE A 219 24.28 -7.05 -6.76
N HIS A 220 24.64 -8.29 -6.52
CA HIS A 220 25.89 -8.82 -7.05
C HIS A 220 25.73 -9.04 -8.57
N ARG A 221 26.32 -8.15 -9.35
CA ARG A 221 26.29 -8.22 -10.82
C ARG A 221 27.61 -8.87 -11.30
N SER A 222 27.51 -10.05 -11.89
CA SER A 222 28.66 -10.64 -12.59
C SER A 222 29.06 -9.76 -13.79
N PRO A 223 30.36 -9.66 -14.12
CA PRO A 223 30.84 -8.85 -15.24
C PRO A 223 30.24 -9.19 -16.61
N GLU A 224 29.67 -10.35 -16.76
CA GLU A 224 28.98 -10.79 -17.99
C GLU A 224 27.66 -10.05 -18.25
N TYR A 225 27.08 -9.40 -17.21
CA TYR A 225 25.82 -8.66 -17.35
C TYR A 225 26.07 -7.17 -17.54
N SER A 226 25.65 -6.67 -18.66
CA SER A 226 25.71 -5.24 -18.99
C SER A 226 24.39 -4.49 -18.71
N PHE A 227 23.27 -5.23 -18.56
CA PHE A 227 21.94 -4.67 -18.40
C PHE A 227 21.11 -5.44 -17.37
N THR A 228 20.45 -4.74 -16.46
CA THR A 228 19.61 -5.34 -15.41
C THR A 228 18.15 -4.97 -15.64
N VAL A 229 17.32 -5.99 -15.82
CA VAL A 229 15.86 -5.85 -15.88
C VAL A 229 15.26 -6.35 -14.56
N VAL A 230 14.39 -5.55 -13.94
CA VAL A 230 13.63 -5.99 -12.78
C VAL A 230 12.18 -6.19 -13.16
N ILE A 231 11.65 -7.38 -12.91
CA ILE A 231 10.23 -7.72 -13.10
C ILE A 231 9.56 -7.77 -11.73
N PHE A 232 8.52 -6.97 -11.54
CA PHE A 232 7.65 -7.05 -10.37
C PHE A 232 6.46 -7.93 -10.69
N ILE A 233 6.42 -9.14 -10.10
CA ILE A 233 5.35 -10.10 -10.35
C ILE A 233 4.01 -9.55 -9.84
N PRO A 234 2.96 -9.56 -10.67
CA PRO A 234 1.65 -9.06 -10.30
C PRO A 234 0.90 -10.01 -9.36
N ASP A 235 -0.16 -9.54 -8.74
CA ASP A 235 -1.20 -10.40 -8.18
C ASP A 235 -2.11 -10.86 -9.34
N TRP A 236 -2.15 -12.16 -9.60
CA TRP A 236 -2.91 -12.76 -10.71
C TRP A 236 -4.42 -12.49 -10.62
N THR A 237 -4.92 -12.14 -9.45
CA THR A 237 -6.32 -11.76 -9.25
C THR A 237 -6.73 -10.51 -10.02
N TYR A 238 -5.75 -9.75 -10.56
CA TYR A 238 -5.99 -8.58 -11.43
C TYR A 238 -6.07 -8.92 -12.92
N PHE A 239 -6.35 -10.18 -13.26
CA PHE A 239 -6.52 -10.65 -14.64
C PHE A 239 -5.27 -10.51 -15.52
N ILE A 240 -4.10 -10.74 -14.95
CA ILE A 240 -2.84 -10.83 -15.68
C ILE A 240 -2.68 -12.28 -16.17
N ASP A 241 -2.32 -12.45 -17.44
CA ASP A 241 -2.05 -13.76 -18.03
C ASP A 241 -0.74 -14.34 -17.48
N ARG A 242 -0.87 -15.35 -16.61
CA ARG A 242 0.27 -15.98 -15.96
C ARG A 242 1.16 -16.73 -16.95
N GLN A 243 0.56 -17.51 -17.88
CA GLN A 243 1.33 -18.32 -18.82
C GLN A 243 2.11 -17.45 -19.79
N ALA A 244 1.48 -16.41 -20.33
CA ALA A 244 2.15 -15.47 -21.20
C ALA A 244 3.21 -14.64 -20.46
N THR A 245 3.03 -14.35 -19.15
CA THR A 245 4.05 -13.71 -18.30
C THR A 245 5.28 -14.60 -18.13
N VAL A 246 5.09 -15.90 -17.87
CA VAL A 246 6.20 -16.88 -17.80
C VAL A 246 6.92 -16.97 -19.14
N SER A 247 6.17 -16.97 -20.25
CA SER A 247 6.77 -16.97 -21.61
C SER A 247 7.61 -15.72 -21.86
N LEU A 248 7.16 -14.55 -21.42
CA LEU A 248 7.93 -13.30 -21.48
C LEU A 248 9.23 -13.39 -20.68
N ILE A 249 9.16 -13.92 -19.45
CA ILE A 249 10.35 -14.11 -18.59
C ILE A 249 11.36 -15.04 -19.27
N ASN A 250 10.91 -16.15 -19.80
CA ASN A 250 11.78 -17.12 -20.50
C ASN A 250 12.41 -16.50 -21.76
N ALA A 251 11.68 -15.70 -22.52
CA ALA A 251 12.22 -15.00 -23.68
C ALA A 251 13.30 -13.98 -23.30
N LEU A 252 13.08 -13.20 -22.24
CA LEU A 252 14.06 -12.23 -21.73
C LEU A 252 15.32 -12.90 -21.17
N SER A 253 15.16 -14.01 -20.48
CA SER A 253 16.28 -14.77 -19.90
C SER A 253 17.21 -15.37 -20.94
N SER A 254 16.74 -15.50 -22.18
CA SER A 254 17.57 -15.99 -23.31
C SER A 254 18.47 -14.89 -23.90
N SER A 255 18.32 -13.65 -23.47
CA SER A 255 19.10 -12.51 -23.99
C SER A 255 20.47 -12.45 -23.31
N SER A 256 21.55 -12.51 -24.10
CA SER A 256 22.91 -12.42 -23.59
C SER A 256 23.18 -11.05 -22.94
N GLY A 257 23.90 -11.04 -21.82
CA GLY A 257 24.26 -9.81 -21.11
C GLY A 257 23.14 -9.17 -20.28
N VAL A 258 21.94 -9.78 -20.22
CA VAL A 258 20.81 -9.32 -19.40
C VAL A 258 20.77 -10.11 -18.10
N LEU A 259 20.81 -9.39 -16.97
CA LEU A 259 20.48 -9.92 -15.65
C LEU A 259 19.00 -9.69 -15.40
N LEU A 260 18.23 -10.75 -15.20
CA LEU A 260 16.80 -10.68 -14.91
C LEU A 260 16.54 -10.91 -13.42
N LEU A 261 16.06 -9.91 -12.74
CA LEU A 261 15.69 -9.98 -11.33
C LEU A 261 14.16 -10.05 -11.22
N ILE A 262 13.66 -11.10 -10.59
CA ILE A 262 12.21 -11.29 -10.39
C ILE A 262 11.87 -11.03 -8.94
N LYS A 263 11.15 -9.94 -8.68
CA LYS A 263 10.61 -9.65 -7.36
C LYS A 263 9.22 -10.25 -7.24
N GLN A 264 9.10 -11.25 -6.39
CA GLN A 264 7.83 -11.90 -6.07
C GLN A 264 6.87 -10.95 -5.35
N ASN A 265 5.57 -11.24 -5.44
CA ASN A 265 4.58 -10.50 -4.67
C ASN A 265 4.68 -10.85 -3.18
N THR A 266 4.98 -9.86 -2.35
CA THR A 266 5.15 -10.03 -0.89
C THR A 266 3.90 -10.54 -0.16
N ARG A 267 2.72 -10.52 -0.80
CA ARG A 267 1.46 -11.03 -0.21
C ARG A 267 1.26 -12.53 -0.43
N GLY A 268 2.17 -13.21 -1.10
CA GLY A 268 2.13 -14.67 -1.30
C GLY A 268 1.06 -15.18 -2.28
N THR A 269 0.26 -14.29 -2.86
CA THR A 269 -0.77 -14.63 -3.84
C THR A 269 -0.23 -14.43 -5.25
N GLY A 270 0.50 -15.40 -5.79
CA GLY A 270 0.93 -15.26 -7.18
C GLY A 270 2.41 -15.50 -7.43
N ASN A 271 3.07 -16.22 -6.57
CA ASN A 271 4.46 -16.60 -6.81
C ASN A 271 4.56 -17.48 -8.06
N ILE A 272 5.61 -17.27 -8.84
CA ILE A 272 6.02 -18.17 -9.92
C ILE A 272 6.90 -19.22 -9.26
N ASP A 273 6.59 -20.51 -9.48
CA ASP A 273 7.43 -21.59 -8.99
C ASP A 273 8.73 -21.64 -9.80
N PHE A 274 9.84 -21.87 -9.11
CA PHE A 274 11.14 -22.04 -9.73
C PHE A 274 11.13 -23.12 -10.81
N ASP A 275 10.42 -24.23 -10.58
CA ASP A 275 10.29 -25.34 -11.51
C ASP A 275 9.66 -24.91 -12.86
N GLU A 276 8.82 -23.88 -12.87
CA GLU A 276 8.28 -23.32 -14.12
C GLU A 276 9.34 -22.56 -14.94
N LEU A 277 10.38 -22.03 -14.27
CA LEU A 277 11.45 -21.24 -14.88
C LEU A 277 12.72 -22.08 -15.14
N GLU A 278 12.98 -23.11 -14.34
CA GLU A 278 14.19 -23.94 -14.42
C GLU A 278 14.21 -24.90 -15.60
N SER A 279 13.11 -25.15 -16.28
CA SER A 279 13.03 -26.06 -17.42
C SER A 279 13.79 -25.56 -18.67
N SER A 280 14.32 -24.33 -18.65
CA SER A 280 15.12 -23.78 -19.75
C SER A 280 16.60 -23.61 -19.34
N ALA A 281 17.52 -23.85 -20.27
CA ALA A 281 18.96 -23.55 -20.10
C ALA A 281 19.27 -22.06 -19.81
N ALA A 282 18.25 -21.23 -19.79
CA ALA A 282 18.26 -19.80 -19.50
C ALA A 282 18.26 -19.45 -18.00
N SER A 283 18.14 -20.45 -17.09
CA SER A 283 18.05 -20.22 -15.62
C SER A 283 19.25 -19.50 -15.02
N LYS A 284 20.40 -19.50 -15.69
CA LYS A 284 21.62 -18.83 -15.20
C LYS A 284 21.52 -17.30 -15.10
N HIS A 285 20.60 -16.70 -15.83
CA HIS A 285 20.44 -15.25 -15.93
C HIS A 285 19.25 -14.72 -15.12
N ILE A 286 18.54 -15.62 -14.42
CA ILE A 286 17.36 -15.28 -13.61
C ILE A 286 17.71 -15.39 -12.13
N HIS A 287 17.41 -14.34 -11.37
CA HIS A 287 17.47 -14.38 -9.91
C HIS A 287 16.12 -13.98 -9.32
N ILE A 288 15.54 -14.87 -8.52
CA ILE A 288 14.36 -14.54 -7.73
C ILE A 288 14.82 -13.80 -6.47
N VAL A 289 14.26 -12.63 -6.28
CA VAL A 289 14.63 -11.73 -5.21
C VAL A 289 13.63 -11.90 -4.05
N GLY A 290 14.14 -12.23 -2.89
CA GLY A 290 13.36 -12.35 -1.65
C GLY A 290 12.93 -11.01 -1.05
N ASP A 291 12.31 -11.10 0.14
CA ASP A 291 11.77 -9.91 0.83
C ASP A 291 12.84 -9.06 1.51
N GLU A 292 14.06 -9.58 1.65
CA GLU A 292 15.22 -8.86 2.17
C GLU A 292 15.62 -7.67 1.30
N LEU A 293 15.40 -7.74 -0.02
CA LEU A 293 15.65 -6.66 -0.96
C LEU A 293 14.37 -5.81 -1.16
N HIS A 294 14.41 -4.61 -0.64
CA HIS A 294 13.27 -3.68 -0.74
C HIS A 294 13.07 -3.17 -2.17
N SER A 295 11.81 -3.08 -2.61
CA SER A 295 11.47 -2.66 -3.97
C SER A 295 12.10 -1.33 -4.40
N PRO A 296 12.14 -0.26 -3.58
CA PRO A 296 12.82 0.98 -3.99
C PRO A 296 14.33 0.82 -4.22
N SER A 297 15.00 -0.06 -3.47
CA SER A 297 16.42 -0.38 -3.66
C SER A 297 16.65 -1.15 -4.97
N LEU A 298 15.75 -2.08 -5.32
CA LEU A 298 15.79 -2.77 -6.60
C LEU A 298 15.59 -1.81 -7.77
N VAL A 299 14.63 -0.90 -7.66
CA VAL A 299 14.38 0.15 -8.65
C VAL A 299 15.63 0.99 -8.89
N ALA A 300 16.31 1.41 -7.81
CA ALA A 300 17.52 2.23 -7.93
C ALA A 300 18.64 1.54 -8.73
N GLN A 301 18.74 0.21 -8.62
CA GLN A 301 19.79 -0.60 -9.24
C GLN A 301 19.40 -1.16 -10.64
N ALA A 302 18.14 -1.04 -11.04
CA ALA A 302 17.67 -1.48 -12.36
C ALA A 302 18.08 -0.52 -13.47
N ASP A 303 18.28 -1.07 -14.66
CA ASP A 303 18.38 -0.30 -15.91
C ASP A 303 17.00 -0.14 -16.56
N CYS A 304 16.10 -1.12 -16.35
CA CYS A 304 14.71 -1.10 -16.84
C CYS A 304 13.81 -1.89 -15.88
N LEU A 305 12.55 -1.48 -15.80
CA LEU A 305 11.51 -2.17 -15.02
C LEU A 305 10.45 -2.74 -15.94
N ILE A 306 9.97 -3.95 -15.63
CA ILE A 306 8.73 -4.49 -16.18
C ILE A 306 7.70 -4.51 -15.05
N ASN A 307 6.59 -3.84 -15.28
CA ASN A 307 5.57 -3.60 -14.27
C ASN A 307 4.18 -3.85 -14.86
N PHE A 308 3.30 -4.44 -14.07
CA PHE A 308 1.94 -4.78 -14.47
C PHE A 308 0.93 -3.84 -13.78
N ALA A 309 0.99 -2.54 -14.12
CA ALA A 309 0.15 -1.50 -13.54
C ALA A 309 0.19 -1.45 -11.98
N SER A 310 1.34 -1.72 -11.39
CA SER A 310 1.59 -1.56 -9.96
C SER A 310 2.17 -0.17 -9.65
N SER A 311 1.92 0.31 -8.45
CA SER A 311 2.45 1.60 -7.94
C SER A 311 3.96 1.72 -8.00
N ILE A 312 4.68 0.59 -8.03
CA ILE A 312 6.15 0.58 -8.13
C ILE A 312 6.64 1.16 -9.47
N GLY A 313 5.83 1.06 -10.53
CA GLY A 313 6.14 1.70 -11.82
C GLY A 313 6.30 3.21 -11.70
N LEU A 314 5.48 3.88 -10.88
CA LEU A 314 5.62 5.32 -10.61
C LEU A 314 6.90 5.65 -9.83
N GLU A 315 7.33 4.76 -8.95
CA GLU A 315 8.62 4.91 -8.27
C GLU A 315 9.78 4.82 -9.28
N GLY A 316 9.68 3.87 -10.22
CA GLY A 316 10.65 3.72 -11.31
C GLY A 316 10.74 4.99 -12.17
N LEU A 317 9.62 5.47 -12.67
CA LEU A 317 9.55 6.72 -13.43
C LEU A 317 10.09 7.90 -12.61
N GLY A 318 9.72 7.96 -11.33
CA GLY A 318 10.22 8.99 -10.42
C GLY A 318 11.74 8.94 -10.22
N GLN A 319 12.38 7.79 -10.32
CA GLN A 319 13.83 7.61 -10.27
C GLN A 319 14.50 7.70 -11.65
N GLY A 320 13.76 8.09 -12.69
CA GLY A 320 14.27 8.23 -14.05
C GLY A 320 14.54 6.90 -14.75
N LYS A 321 13.91 5.81 -14.30
CA LYS A 321 14.08 4.49 -14.91
C LYS A 321 13.04 4.26 -16.01
N PRO A 322 13.42 3.68 -17.17
CA PRO A 322 12.46 3.16 -18.13
C PRO A 322 11.53 2.12 -17.48
N VAL A 323 10.23 2.25 -17.75
CA VAL A 323 9.22 1.32 -17.25
C VAL A 323 8.40 0.78 -18.41
N ILE A 324 8.42 -0.53 -18.58
CA ILE A 324 7.62 -1.25 -19.57
C ILE A 324 6.39 -1.81 -18.87
N ASN A 325 5.21 -1.47 -19.36
CA ASN A 325 3.95 -2.06 -18.93
C ASN A 325 3.40 -2.92 -20.07
N PRO A 326 3.49 -4.26 -20.00
CA PRO A 326 3.04 -5.15 -21.07
C PRO A 326 1.50 -5.25 -21.06
N THR A 327 0.81 -4.26 -21.66
CA THR A 327 -0.64 -4.13 -21.65
C THR A 327 -1.35 -5.35 -22.27
N TYR A 328 -0.73 -5.99 -23.25
CA TYR A 328 -1.26 -7.19 -23.91
C TYR A 328 -1.39 -8.42 -22.99
N LEU A 329 -0.71 -8.41 -21.84
CA LEU A 329 -0.83 -9.46 -20.82
C LEU A 329 -1.91 -9.14 -19.78
N ASN A 330 -2.50 -7.96 -19.83
CA ASN A 330 -3.42 -7.49 -18.81
C ASN A 330 -4.86 -7.53 -19.34
N GLY A 331 -5.73 -8.30 -18.70
CA GLY A 331 -7.17 -8.34 -19.02
C GLY A 331 -7.93 -7.09 -18.59
N ASN A 332 -7.32 -6.18 -17.84
CA ASN A 332 -7.89 -4.89 -17.48
C ASN A 332 -7.38 -3.79 -18.42
N GLN A 333 -8.22 -2.77 -18.60
CA GLN A 333 -7.80 -1.52 -19.23
C GLN A 333 -7.09 -0.62 -18.21
N THR A 334 -6.01 -0.01 -18.63
CA THR A 334 -5.19 0.88 -17.81
C THR A 334 -5.00 2.24 -18.48
N ILE A 335 -4.53 3.22 -17.71
CA ILE A 335 -4.16 4.55 -18.26
C ILE A 335 -3.03 4.49 -19.31
N PHE A 336 -2.35 3.34 -19.43
CA PHE A 336 -1.25 3.14 -20.38
C PHE A 336 -1.73 2.59 -21.73
N ASP A 337 -3.00 2.16 -21.85
CA ASP A 337 -3.53 1.58 -23.09
C ASP A 337 -3.81 2.64 -24.17
N GLU A 338 -3.86 3.91 -23.79
CA GLU A 338 -4.14 5.04 -24.67
C GLU A 338 -2.88 5.87 -25.01
N SER A 339 -1.69 5.43 -24.54
CA SER A 339 -0.44 6.18 -24.68
C SER A 339 0.46 5.68 -25.81
#